data_1d9628f873349231ba31051305244326
#
_entry.id   1d9628f873349231ba31051305244326
#
_cell.length_a   1.000
_cell.length_b   1.000
_cell.length_c   1.000
_cell.angle_alpha   90.00
_cell.angle_beta   90.00
_cell.angle_gamma   90.00
#
_symmetry.space_group_name_H-M   'P 1'
#
loop_
_entity.id
_entity.type
_entity.pdbx_description
1 polymer ?
#
loop_
_entity_poly.entity_id
_entity_poly.type
_entity_poly.pdbx_seq_one_letter_code
_entity_poly.pdbx_strand_id
1 'polypeptide(L)'
;TEFPEVAHAMLYAGVKKLTDFQDPAYAGEYLTRMAALLAADRDNGGEAKGFAFTVAAAKYVAVAMAYDDVVRVADLKVRGTRFERVHNEVGVKDGQILYMTEYMHPRMDEVCGTLPKGLGLWIEARPKLFAFLDRRVNKGRRVKTGTLFWFSSLYFLSAMRRIRRGSLRHFREVEHREAWLHQALSVLPANYDLAVEVIATRRLVKGYSDTHARGLSKFDRVLSAVPMLQPREDGADWLRRLRQAALIDESGIALDGALKTVATL
;
A
#
# COMPACT_ATOMS: atom_id res chain seq x y z
N THR A 1 19.33 -11.26 -13.82
CA THR A 1 18.60 -10.42 -14.78
C THR A 1 19.20 -9.03 -14.76
N GLU A 2 19.63 -8.55 -15.90
CA GLU A 2 20.14 -7.19 -16.05
C GLU A 2 18.95 -6.25 -16.32
N PHE A 3 18.70 -5.32 -15.42
CA PHE A 3 17.64 -4.33 -15.55
C PHE A 3 18.13 -3.13 -16.36
N PRO A 4 17.24 -2.45 -17.12
CA PRO A 4 17.60 -1.23 -17.83
C PRO A 4 17.98 -0.12 -16.84
N GLU A 5 18.98 0.68 -17.21
CA GLU A 5 19.55 1.73 -16.35
C GLU A 5 18.47 2.70 -15.84
N VAL A 6 17.50 3.04 -16.68
CA VAL A 6 16.36 3.92 -16.34
C VAL A 6 15.55 3.43 -15.13
N ALA A 7 15.55 2.12 -14.84
CA ALA A 7 14.84 1.53 -13.70
C ALA A 7 15.69 1.44 -12.42
N HIS A 8 17.03 1.57 -12.50
CA HIS A 8 17.93 1.29 -11.37
C HIS A 8 17.61 2.11 -10.13
N ALA A 9 17.36 3.42 -10.27
CA ALA A 9 17.06 4.29 -9.12
C ALA A 9 15.80 3.84 -8.37
N MET A 10 14.74 3.45 -9.10
CA MET A 10 13.50 2.97 -8.49
C MET A 10 13.65 1.57 -7.91
N LEU A 11 14.38 0.68 -8.55
CA LEU A 11 14.69 -0.66 -8.04
C LEU A 11 15.48 -0.57 -6.74
N TYR A 12 16.53 0.26 -6.70
CA TYR A 12 17.31 0.49 -5.49
C TYR A 12 16.44 1.02 -4.34
N ALA A 13 15.61 2.03 -4.60
CA ALA A 13 14.69 2.57 -3.62
C ALA A 13 13.69 1.51 -3.13
N GLY A 14 13.20 0.65 -4.03
CA GLY A 14 12.32 -0.48 -3.73
C GLY A 14 13.00 -1.51 -2.82
N VAL A 15 14.21 -1.95 -3.16
CA VAL A 15 15.00 -2.89 -2.34
C VAL A 15 15.23 -2.33 -0.94
N LYS A 16 15.70 -1.08 -0.84
CA LYS A 16 15.91 -0.40 0.44
C LYS A 16 14.64 -0.35 1.28
N LYS A 17 13.51 0.03 0.66
CA LYS A 17 12.21 0.12 1.33
C LYS A 17 11.73 -1.24 1.85
N LEU A 18 11.88 -2.30 1.07
CA LEU A 18 11.38 -3.63 1.43
C LEU A 18 12.27 -4.36 2.43
N THR A 19 13.57 -4.13 2.38
CA THR A 19 14.52 -4.58 3.42
C THR A 19 14.18 -3.92 4.76
N ASP A 20 13.90 -2.62 4.77
CA ASP A 20 13.45 -1.90 5.97
C ASP A 20 12.06 -2.33 6.43
N PHE A 21 11.13 -2.60 5.51
CA PHE A 21 9.76 -3.03 5.82
C PHE A 21 9.73 -4.44 6.42
N GLN A 22 10.44 -5.39 5.83
CA GLN A 22 10.44 -6.79 6.25
C GLN A 22 11.86 -7.33 6.46
N ASP A 23 12.55 -7.69 5.41
CA ASP A 23 13.90 -8.28 5.42
C ASP A 23 14.49 -8.34 4.00
N PRO A 24 15.80 -8.68 3.84
CA PRO A 24 16.44 -8.83 2.54
C PRO A 24 15.80 -9.90 1.65
N ALA A 25 15.28 -10.99 2.23
CA ALA A 25 14.64 -12.06 1.46
C ALA A 25 13.37 -11.56 0.78
N TYR A 26 12.57 -10.74 1.48
CA TYR A 26 11.38 -10.11 0.92
C TYR A 26 11.72 -9.10 -0.20
N ALA A 27 12.84 -8.39 -0.08
CA ALA A 27 13.37 -7.56 -1.17
C ALA A 27 13.84 -8.42 -2.37
N GLY A 28 14.35 -9.63 -2.13
CA GLY A 28 14.66 -10.60 -3.19
C GLY A 28 13.42 -11.05 -3.96
N GLU A 29 12.30 -11.30 -3.28
CA GLU A 29 11.02 -11.62 -3.92
C GLU A 29 10.51 -10.47 -4.81
N TYR A 30 10.72 -9.23 -4.40
CA TYR A 30 10.43 -8.07 -5.24
C TYR A 30 11.26 -8.09 -6.53
N LEU A 31 12.57 -8.32 -6.45
CA LEU A 31 13.43 -8.38 -7.64
C LEU A 31 13.02 -9.52 -8.58
N THR A 32 12.63 -10.68 -8.05
CA THR A 32 12.11 -11.80 -8.84
C THR A 32 10.84 -11.39 -9.61
N ARG A 33 9.90 -10.69 -8.95
CA ARG A 33 8.71 -10.14 -9.62
C ARG A 33 9.07 -9.11 -10.69
N MET A 34 10.00 -8.22 -10.37
CA MET A 34 10.44 -7.21 -11.34
C MET A 34 11.12 -7.83 -12.56
N ALA A 35 11.83 -8.95 -12.41
CA ALA A 35 12.40 -9.68 -13.55
C ALA A 35 11.31 -10.24 -14.47
N ALA A 36 10.23 -10.79 -13.92
CA ALA A 36 9.09 -11.27 -14.71
C ALA A 36 8.35 -10.12 -15.42
N LEU A 37 8.15 -8.98 -14.73
CA LEU A 37 7.52 -7.80 -15.34
C LEU A 37 8.39 -7.17 -16.43
N LEU A 38 9.71 -7.16 -16.28
CA LEU A 38 10.65 -6.71 -17.32
C LEU A 38 10.60 -7.63 -18.56
N ALA A 39 10.51 -8.94 -18.37
CA ALA A 39 10.36 -9.87 -19.48
C ALA A 39 9.08 -9.55 -20.28
N ALA A 40 7.95 -9.40 -19.59
CA ALA A 40 6.69 -9.02 -20.23
C ALA A 40 6.77 -7.64 -20.91
N ASP A 41 7.47 -6.66 -20.33
CA ASP A 41 7.68 -5.34 -20.92
C ASP A 41 8.49 -5.43 -22.23
N ARG A 42 9.57 -6.22 -22.25
CA ARG A 42 10.39 -6.47 -23.44
C ARG A 42 9.59 -7.13 -24.56
N ASP A 43 8.80 -8.15 -24.23
CA ASP A 43 7.96 -8.87 -25.19
C ASP A 43 6.88 -7.97 -25.83
N ASN A 44 6.54 -6.84 -25.17
CA ASN A 44 5.54 -5.89 -25.64
C ASN A 44 6.14 -4.53 -26.09
N GLY A 45 7.40 -4.53 -26.51
CA GLY A 45 8.05 -3.36 -27.12
C GLY A 45 8.51 -2.30 -26.12
N GLY A 46 8.72 -2.68 -24.87
CA GLY A 46 9.15 -1.78 -23.78
C GLY A 46 10.43 -1.02 -24.07
N GLU A 47 11.37 -1.60 -24.83
CA GLU A 47 12.61 -0.92 -25.20
C GLU A 47 12.33 0.35 -26.01
N ALA A 48 11.46 0.28 -27.03
CA ALA A 48 11.05 1.43 -27.82
C ALA A 48 10.24 2.47 -27.01
N LYS A 49 9.66 2.07 -25.90
CA LYS A 49 8.89 2.89 -24.95
C LYS A 49 9.72 3.33 -23.72
N GLY A 50 11.04 3.17 -23.75
CA GLY A 50 11.93 3.53 -22.65
C GLY A 50 11.65 2.76 -21.35
N PHE A 51 11.11 1.54 -21.45
CA PHE A 51 10.74 0.68 -20.32
C PHE A 51 9.78 1.34 -19.32
N ALA A 52 8.86 2.17 -19.81
CA ALA A 52 7.95 2.93 -18.96
C ALA A 52 7.11 2.03 -18.04
N PHE A 53 6.69 0.85 -18.51
CA PHE A 53 5.98 -0.13 -17.68
C PHE A 53 6.85 -0.66 -16.55
N THR A 54 8.09 -1.08 -16.83
CA THR A 54 9.05 -1.56 -15.83
C THR A 54 9.38 -0.46 -14.80
N VAL A 55 9.60 0.78 -15.24
CA VAL A 55 9.90 1.91 -14.34
C VAL A 55 8.72 2.20 -13.40
N ALA A 56 7.51 2.23 -13.93
CA ALA A 56 6.30 2.40 -13.12
C ALA A 56 6.13 1.23 -12.14
N ALA A 57 6.31 -0.01 -12.62
CA ALA A 57 6.21 -1.21 -11.80
C ALA A 57 7.25 -1.22 -10.68
N ALA A 58 8.50 -0.83 -10.94
CA ALA A 58 9.56 -0.76 -9.92
C ALA A 58 9.13 0.10 -8.72
N LYS A 59 8.48 1.22 -8.99
CA LYS A 59 7.94 2.09 -7.92
C LYS A 59 6.74 1.47 -7.22
N TYR A 60 5.72 1.10 -7.97
CA TYR A 60 4.40 0.80 -7.41
C TYR A 60 4.29 -0.61 -6.84
N VAL A 61 5.07 -1.59 -7.34
CA VAL A 61 5.17 -2.92 -6.72
C VAL A 61 5.85 -2.82 -5.36
N ALA A 62 6.94 -2.05 -5.24
CA ALA A 62 7.58 -1.81 -3.95
C ALA A 62 6.64 -1.12 -2.95
N VAL A 63 5.82 -0.16 -3.40
CA VAL A 63 4.79 0.48 -2.57
C VAL A 63 3.71 -0.52 -2.15
N ALA A 64 3.25 -1.39 -3.06
CA ALA A 64 2.25 -2.40 -2.78
C ALA A 64 2.76 -3.47 -1.80
N MET A 65 4.03 -3.85 -1.91
CA MET A 65 4.66 -4.80 -0.99
C MET A 65 4.96 -4.20 0.39
N ALA A 66 5.15 -2.87 0.50
CA ALA A 66 5.39 -2.17 1.75
C ALA A 66 4.13 -1.43 2.24
N TYR A 67 3.04 -2.18 2.40
CA TYR A 67 1.75 -1.66 2.88
C TYR A 67 1.81 -1.21 4.35
N ASP A 68 0.94 -0.28 4.73
CA ASP A 68 0.82 0.14 6.12
C ASP A 68 -0.12 -0.82 6.89
N ASP A 69 0.40 -1.40 7.95
CA ASP A 69 -0.33 -2.20 8.93
C ASP A 69 0.00 -1.76 10.35
N VAL A 70 -0.70 -2.30 11.33
CA VAL A 70 -0.51 -1.98 12.75
C VAL A 70 0.92 -2.28 13.20
N VAL A 71 1.53 -3.35 12.68
CA VAL A 71 2.91 -3.76 12.98
C VAL A 71 3.91 -2.72 12.45
N ARG A 72 3.72 -2.24 11.20
CA ARG A 72 4.56 -1.19 10.60
C ARG A 72 4.41 0.13 11.33
N VAL A 73 3.18 0.51 11.68
CA VAL A 73 2.91 1.72 12.44
C VAL A 73 3.61 1.67 13.81
N ALA A 74 3.52 0.53 14.52
CA ALA A 74 4.20 0.34 15.79
C ALA A 74 5.73 0.42 15.65
N ASP A 75 6.30 -0.24 14.63
CA ASP A 75 7.73 -0.21 14.33
C ASP A 75 8.22 1.24 14.13
N LEU A 76 7.54 2.02 13.29
CA LEU A 76 7.91 3.41 13.06
C LEU A 76 7.81 4.30 14.31
N LYS A 77 6.93 3.94 15.26
CA LYS A 77 6.72 4.70 16.50
C LYS A 77 7.76 4.45 17.58
N VAL A 78 8.42 3.30 17.58
CA VAL A 78 9.44 2.95 18.59
C VAL A 78 10.88 3.18 18.13
N ARG A 79 11.09 3.63 16.88
CA ARG A 79 12.43 3.89 16.33
C ARG A 79 13.10 5.10 16.98
N GLY A 80 14.39 4.98 17.33
CA GLY A 80 15.19 6.09 17.85
C GLY A 80 15.19 7.31 16.94
N THR A 81 15.33 7.13 15.63
CA THR A 81 15.30 8.20 14.62
C THR A 81 14.00 9.03 14.65
N ARG A 82 12.88 8.47 15.09
CA ARG A 82 11.65 9.22 15.30
C ARG A 82 11.78 10.19 16.47
N PHE A 83 12.33 9.72 17.58
CA PHE A 83 12.52 10.56 18.77
C PHE A 83 13.49 11.72 18.48
N GLU A 84 14.61 11.44 17.82
CA GLU A 84 15.57 12.45 17.35
C GLU A 84 14.91 13.49 16.44
N ARG A 85 14.13 13.03 15.46
CA ARG A 85 13.42 13.94 14.55
C ARG A 85 12.45 14.85 15.30
N VAL A 86 11.58 14.28 16.16
CA VAL A 86 10.59 15.06 16.92
C VAL A 86 11.29 16.03 17.87
N HIS A 87 12.38 15.61 18.51
CA HIS A 87 13.19 16.47 19.37
C HIS A 87 13.71 17.70 18.59
N ASN A 88 14.23 17.48 17.39
CA ASN A 88 14.75 18.54 16.52
C ASN A 88 13.62 19.45 15.97
N GLU A 89 12.50 18.87 15.49
CA GLU A 89 11.36 19.60 14.94
C GLU A 89 10.69 20.51 15.99
N VAL A 90 10.62 20.06 17.25
CA VAL A 90 10.03 20.84 18.36
C VAL A 90 11.03 21.84 18.95
N GLY A 91 12.32 21.68 18.70
CA GLY A 91 13.38 22.54 19.25
C GLY A 91 13.54 22.36 20.76
N VAL A 92 13.49 21.13 21.22
CA VAL A 92 13.65 20.79 22.66
C VAL A 92 15.07 21.13 23.11
N LYS A 93 15.19 21.89 24.20
CA LYS A 93 16.49 22.28 24.79
C LYS A 93 17.01 21.22 25.77
N ASP A 94 18.30 21.22 26.02
CA ASP A 94 18.92 20.34 26.99
C ASP A 94 18.24 20.44 28.37
N GLY A 95 17.97 19.30 28.98
CA GLY A 95 17.28 19.21 30.27
C GLY A 95 15.74 19.27 30.20
N GLN A 96 15.14 19.49 29.03
CA GLN A 96 13.69 19.46 28.85
C GLN A 96 13.20 18.04 28.52
N ILE A 97 12.05 17.66 29.09
CA ILE A 97 11.39 16.37 28.82
C ILE A 97 10.27 16.57 27.80
N LEU A 98 10.36 15.86 26.66
CA LEU A 98 9.32 15.86 25.64
C LEU A 98 8.31 14.72 25.89
N TYR A 99 7.04 15.08 26.05
CA TYR A 99 5.95 14.13 26.16
C TYR A 99 5.20 14.04 24.81
N MET A 100 5.15 12.81 24.27
CA MET A 100 4.37 12.54 23.07
C MET A 100 3.07 11.82 23.43
N THR A 101 1.96 12.35 22.92
CA THR A 101 0.64 11.73 23.07
C THR A 101 0.06 11.50 21.68
N GLU A 102 -0.43 10.29 21.46
CA GLU A 102 -1.09 9.91 20.21
C GLU A 102 -2.52 9.45 20.48
N TYR A 103 -3.38 9.73 19.53
CA TYR A 103 -4.75 9.24 19.54
C TYR A 103 -4.83 8.02 18.61
N MET A 104 -5.15 6.88 19.21
CA MET A 104 -5.29 5.61 18.48
C MET A 104 -6.74 5.15 18.57
N HIS A 105 -7.25 4.67 17.44
CA HIS A 105 -8.59 4.11 17.35
C HIS A 105 -8.51 2.75 16.66
N PRO A 106 -8.06 1.69 17.37
CA PRO A 106 -7.95 0.35 16.80
C PRO A 106 -9.34 -0.17 16.45
N ARG A 107 -9.46 -0.87 15.32
CA ARG A 107 -10.66 -1.57 14.88
C ARG A 107 -10.46 -3.07 14.94
N MET A 108 -11.54 -3.81 15.08
CA MET A 108 -11.46 -5.27 15.12
C MET A 108 -10.95 -5.87 13.82
N ASP A 109 -11.24 -5.24 12.67
CA ASP A 109 -10.68 -5.63 11.36
C ASP A 109 -9.15 -5.61 11.34
N GLU A 110 -8.54 -4.58 11.97
CA GLU A 110 -7.08 -4.45 12.06
C GLU A 110 -6.49 -5.52 12.98
N VAL A 111 -7.19 -5.82 14.07
CA VAL A 111 -6.81 -6.91 15.00
C VAL A 111 -6.87 -8.25 14.27
N CYS A 112 -7.99 -8.56 13.59
CA CYS A 112 -8.12 -9.78 12.78
C CYS A 112 -7.04 -9.85 11.70
N GLY A 113 -6.76 -8.72 11.05
CA GLY A 113 -5.68 -8.61 10.07
C GLY A 113 -4.30 -8.95 10.61
N THR A 114 -4.02 -8.65 11.89
CA THR A 114 -2.73 -8.92 12.53
C THR A 114 -2.57 -10.39 12.95
N LEU A 115 -3.70 -11.10 13.15
CA LEU A 115 -3.71 -12.51 13.53
C LEU A 115 -3.30 -13.44 12.38
N PRO A 116 -2.86 -14.68 12.68
CA PRO A 116 -2.69 -15.71 11.66
C PRO A 116 -3.95 -15.85 10.80
N LYS A 117 -3.76 -16.03 9.46
CA LYS A 117 -4.84 -16.05 8.46
C LYS A 117 -6.08 -16.85 8.91
N GLY A 118 -5.88 -18.10 9.35
CA GLY A 118 -6.99 -18.96 9.73
C GLY A 118 -7.78 -18.45 10.94
N LEU A 119 -7.08 -17.90 11.95
CA LEU A 119 -7.71 -17.34 13.15
C LEU A 119 -8.46 -16.06 12.84
N GLY A 120 -7.86 -15.16 12.03
CA GLY A 120 -8.52 -13.92 11.61
C GLY A 120 -9.82 -14.21 10.86
N LEU A 121 -9.78 -15.08 9.85
CA LEU A 121 -10.96 -15.50 9.10
C LEU A 121 -12.01 -16.21 10.00
N TRP A 122 -11.57 -17.02 10.95
CA TRP A 122 -12.47 -17.70 11.90
C TRP A 122 -13.27 -16.72 12.77
N ILE A 123 -12.64 -15.63 13.21
CA ILE A 123 -13.32 -14.57 13.98
C ILE A 123 -14.30 -13.80 13.06
N GLU A 124 -13.86 -13.37 11.89
CA GLU A 124 -14.68 -12.61 10.93
C GLU A 124 -15.91 -13.38 10.46
N ALA A 125 -15.80 -14.71 10.29
CA ALA A 125 -16.91 -15.60 9.94
C ALA A 125 -17.98 -15.71 11.05
N ARG A 126 -17.79 -15.08 12.23
CA ARG A 126 -18.70 -15.13 13.37
C ARG A 126 -19.19 -13.74 13.76
N PRO A 127 -20.23 -13.20 13.11
CA PRO A 127 -20.65 -11.79 13.30
C PRO A 127 -20.95 -11.40 14.76
N LYS A 128 -21.53 -12.32 15.54
CA LYS A 128 -21.82 -12.06 16.96
C LYS A 128 -20.55 -11.95 17.79
N LEU A 129 -19.57 -12.81 17.56
CA LEU A 129 -18.26 -12.77 18.22
C LEU A 129 -17.50 -11.52 17.79
N PHE A 130 -17.44 -11.26 16.49
CA PHE A 130 -16.79 -10.07 15.94
C PHE A 130 -17.36 -8.80 16.56
N ALA A 131 -18.68 -8.62 16.56
CA ALA A 131 -19.34 -7.43 17.14
C ALA A 131 -19.13 -7.31 18.66
N PHE A 132 -19.02 -8.44 19.38
CA PHE A 132 -18.71 -8.42 20.79
C PHE A 132 -17.28 -7.94 21.06
N LEU A 133 -16.31 -8.42 20.28
CA LEU A 133 -14.91 -8.03 20.39
C LEU A 133 -14.71 -6.58 19.91
N ASP A 134 -15.36 -6.19 18.82
CA ASP A 134 -15.26 -4.84 18.26
C ASP A 134 -15.70 -3.79 19.28
N ARG A 135 -16.81 -3.99 19.98
CA ARG A 135 -17.26 -3.08 21.06
C ARG A 135 -16.23 -2.85 22.16
N ARG A 136 -15.28 -3.76 22.33
CA ARG A 136 -14.20 -3.64 23.34
C ARG A 136 -12.93 -3.01 22.77
N VAL A 137 -12.63 -3.32 21.51
CA VAL A 137 -11.42 -2.87 20.82
C VAL A 137 -11.62 -1.48 20.23
N ASN A 138 -12.75 -1.25 19.55
CA ASN A 138 -13.10 -0.05 18.81
C ASN A 138 -13.44 1.12 19.73
N LYS A 139 -12.40 1.59 20.45
CA LYS A 139 -12.49 2.74 21.35
C LYS A 139 -11.29 3.63 21.14
N GLY A 140 -11.54 4.93 20.99
CA GLY A 140 -10.49 5.93 20.95
C GLY A 140 -9.66 5.89 22.22
N ARG A 141 -8.35 5.78 22.07
CA ARG A 141 -7.40 5.70 23.21
C ARG A 141 -6.37 6.81 23.07
N ARG A 142 -6.13 7.47 24.19
CA ARG A 142 -5.04 8.43 24.33
C ARG A 142 -3.80 7.69 24.83
N VAL A 143 -2.80 7.53 23.96
CA VAL A 143 -1.60 6.75 24.21
C VAL A 143 -0.41 7.68 24.42
N LYS A 144 0.16 7.65 25.61
CA LYS A 144 1.40 8.37 25.94
C LYS A 144 2.60 7.48 25.59
N THR A 145 3.11 7.64 24.37
CA THR A 145 4.15 6.76 23.80
C THR A 145 5.48 6.80 24.54
N GLY A 146 5.74 7.80 25.38
CA GLY A 146 6.91 7.89 26.23
C GLY A 146 6.80 7.14 27.57
N THR A 147 5.64 6.49 27.88
CA THR A 147 5.53 5.69 29.09
C THR A 147 6.01 4.24 28.85
N LEU A 148 6.62 3.62 29.86
CA LEU A 148 7.17 2.27 29.76
C LEU A 148 6.14 1.25 29.25
N PHE A 149 4.91 1.29 29.77
CA PHE A 149 3.85 0.37 29.37
C PHE A 149 3.51 0.49 27.86
N TRP A 150 3.24 1.70 27.38
CA TRP A 150 2.86 1.91 25.99
C TRP A 150 4.02 1.70 25.02
N PHE A 151 5.23 2.15 25.42
CA PHE A 151 6.43 1.88 24.62
C PHE A 151 6.69 0.39 24.48
N SER A 152 6.66 -0.37 25.59
CA SER A 152 6.86 -1.83 25.56
C SER A 152 5.77 -2.54 24.74
N SER A 153 4.52 -2.08 24.84
CA SER A 153 3.40 -2.63 24.05
C SER A 153 3.62 -2.42 22.55
N LEU A 154 4.03 -1.21 22.13
CA LEU A 154 4.36 -0.91 20.73
C LEU A 154 5.61 -1.67 20.27
N TYR A 155 6.61 -1.81 21.12
CA TYR A 155 7.82 -2.57 20.84
C TYR A 155 7.51 -4.06 20.60
N PHE A 156 6.68 -4.66 21.45
CA PHE A 156 6.20 -6.03 21.26
C PHE A 156 5.42 -6.17 19.94
N LEU A 157 4.52 -5.24 19.67
CA LEU A 157 3.75 -5.22 18.43
C LEU A 157 4.66 -5.09 17.19
N SER A 158 5.70 -4.27 17.27
CA SER A 158 6.70 -4.14 16.20
C SER A 158 7.49 -5.43 15.97
N ALA A 159 7.77 -6.19 17.03
CA ALA A 159 8.46 -7.48 16.94
C ALA A 159 7.66 -8.55 16.18
N MET A 160 6.33 -8.41 16.09
CA MET A 160 5.47 -9.26 15.27
C MET A 160 5.80 -9.19 13.77
N ARG A 161 6.67 -8.26 13.34
CA ARG A 161 7.21 -8.22 11.98
C ARG A 161 7.73 -9.59 11.52
N ARG A 162 8.31 -10.39 12.42
CA ARG A 162 8.84 -11.72 12.11
C ARG A 162 7.76 -12.71 11.65
N ILE A 163 6.53 -12.56 12.14
CA ILE A 163 5.40 -13.44 11.81
C ILE A 163 4.37 -12.78 10.88
N ARG A 164 4.59 -11.51 10.49
CA ARG A 164 3.69 -10.71 9.63
C ARG A 164 3.24 -11.48 8.38
N ARG A 165 4.15 -12.22 7.74
CA ARG A 165 3.88 -12.95 6.50
C ARG A 165 2.84 -14.06 6.65
N GLY A 166 2.55 -14.52 7.86
CA GLY A 166 1.46 -15.46 8.19
C GLY A 166 0.13 -14.79 8.53
N SER A 167 0.09 -13.45 8.58
CA SER A 167 -1.10 -12.70 8.99
C SER A 167 -2.17 -12.63 7.89
N LEU A 168 -3.43 -12.50 8.30
CA LEU A 168 -4.56 -12.31 7.39
C LEU A 168 -4.37 -11.04 6.52
N ARG A 169 -3.83 -9.97 7.10
CA ARG A 169 -3.54 -8.73 6.37
C ARG A 169 -2.55 -8.98 5.24
N HIS A 170 -1.44 -9.65 5.51
CA HIS A 170 -0.45 -9.97 4.48
C HIS A 170 -1.07 -10.77 3.33
N PHE A 171 -1.88 -11.78 3.66
CA PHE A 171 -2.56 -12.59 2.65
C PHE A 171 -3.46 -11.73 1.74
N ARG A 172 -4.28 -10.84 2.29
CA ARG A 172 -5.14 -9.92 1.54
C ARG A 172 -4.36 -8.96 0.65
N GLU A 173 -3.26 -8.41 1.16
CA GLU A 173 -2.39 -7.53 0.38
C GLU A 173 -1.71 -8.26 -0.78
N VAL A 174 -1.31 -9.53 -0.57
CA VAL A 174 -0.77 -10.37 -1.65
C VAL A 174 -1.83 -10.62 -2.70
N GLU A 175 -3.02 -11.08 -2.32
CA GLU A 175 -4.13 -11.37 -3.24
C GLU A 175 -4.52 -10.14 -4.08
N HIS A 176 -4.70 -9.00 -3.43
CA HIS A 176 -5.01 -7.74 -4.09
C HIS A 176 -3.90 -7.29 -5.06
N ARG A 177 -2.64 -7.43 -4.66
CA ARG A 177 -1.50 -7.09 -5.50
C ARG A 177 -1.40 -8.00 -6.74
N GLU A 178 -1.56 -9.31 -6.57
CA GLU A 178 -1.50 -10.25 -7.70
C GLU A 178 -2.65 -10.01 -8.68
N ALA A 179 -3.86 -9.73 -8.21
CA ALA A 179 -4.99 -9.39 -9.07
C ALA A 179 -4.73 -8.12 -9.89
N TRP A 180 -4.21 -7.08 -9.26
CA TRP A 180 -3.85 -5.83 -9.94
C TRP A 180 -2.73 -6.02 -10.98
N LEU A 181 -1.68 -6.75 -10.66
CA LEU A 181 -0.59 -7.04 -11.60
C LEU A 181 -1.08 -7.88 -12.78
N HIS A 182 -1.94 -8.86 -12.52
CA HIS A 182 -2.57 -9.66 -13.57
C HIS A 182 -3.37 -8.78 -14.54
N GLN A 183 -4.17 -7.82 -14.01
CA GLN A 183 -4.92 -6.89 -14.85
C GLN A 183 -3.98 -6.00 -15.69
N ALA A 184 -2.89 -5.48 -15.12
CA ALA A 184 -1.92 -4.69 -15.87
C ALA A 184 -1.26 -5.50 -16.99
N LEU A 185 -0.87 -6.75 -16.71
CA LEU A 185 -0.27 -7.64 -17.70
C LEU A 185 -1.25 -8.06 -18.80
N SER A 186 -2.54 -8.23 -18.49
CA SER A 186 -3.56 -8.56 -19.50
C SER A 186 -3.82 -7.42 -20.48
N VAL A 187 -3.65 -6.18 -20.05
CA VAL A 187 -3.81 -4.98 -20.88
C VAL A 187 -2.56 -4.71 -21.74
N LEU A 188 -1.38 -5.07 -21.25
CA LEU A 188 -0.09 -4.69 -21.80
C LEU A 188 0.08 -5.00 -23.31
N PRO A 189 -0.31 -6.18 -23.83
CA PRO A 189 -0.18 -6.50 -25.26
C PRO A 189 -1.07 -5.66 -26.18
N ALA A 190 -2.24 -5.23 -25.68
CA ALA A 190 -3.22 -4.49 -26.48
C ALA A 190 -3.03 -2.97 -26.38
N ASN A 191 -2.66 -2.46 -25.21
CA ASN A 191 -2.50 -1.04 -24.95
C ASN A 191 -1.43 -0.80 -23.89
N TYR A 192 -0.19 -0.60 -24.36
CA TYR A 192 0.98 -0.42 -23.49
C TYR A 192 0.82 0.77 -22.53
N ASP A 193 0.41 1.93 -23.03
CA ASP A 193 0.34 3.15 -22.24
C ASP A 193 -0.79 3.06 -21.19
N LEU A 194 -1.88 2.38 -21.51
CA LEU A 194 -2.94 2.07 -20.55
C LEU A 194 -2.44 1.12 -19.44
N ALA A 195 -1.63 0.11 -19.78
CA ALA A 195 -1.04 -0.79 -18.79
C ALA A 195 -0.13 -0.04 -17.80
N VAL A 196 0.65 0.94 -18.27
CA VAL A 196 1.44 1.84 -17.41
C VAL A 196 0.54 2.60 -16.43
N GLU A 197 -0.59 3.13 -16.90
CA GLU A 197 -1.54 3.85 -16.03
C GLU A 197 -2.27 2.92 -15.06
N VAL A 198 -2.55 1.66 -15.44
CA VAL A 198 -3.06 0.63 -14.50
C VAL A 198 -2.05 0.42 -13.37
N ILE A 199 -0.76 0.29 -13.67
CA ILE A 199 0.29 0.21 -12.66
C ILE A 199 0.31 1.48 -11.77
N ALA A 200 0.22 2.67 -12.37
CA ALA A 200 0.25 3.94 -11.66
C ALA A 200 -0.96 4.18 -10.74
N THR A 201 -2.07 3.46 -10.97
CA THR A 201 -3.30 3.56 -10.15
C THR A 201 -3.05 3.13 -8.70
N ARG A 202 -2.04 2.29 -8.43
CA ARG A 202 -1.64 1.94 -7.06
C ARG A 202 -1.34 3.15 -6.17
N ARG A 203 -1.05 4.31 -6.73
CA ARG A 203 -0.89 5.57 -6.00
C ARG A 203 -2.10 5.94 -5.12
N LEU A 204 -3.30 5.46 -5.46
CA LEU A 204 -4.53 5.72 -4.70
C LEU A 204 -4.57 4.99 -3.36
N VAL A 205 -3.89 3.83 -3.27
CA VAL A 205 -3.89 2.99 -2.05
C VAL A 205 -2.75 3.43 -1.15
N LYS A 206 -3.08 4.05 -0.03
CA LYS A 206 -2.11 4.54 0.95
C LYS A 206 -2.70 4.53 2.37
N GLY A 207 -1.82 4.56 3.37
CA GLY A 207 -2.21 4.64 4.77
C GLY A 207 -2.78 3.33 5.30
N TYR A 208 -3.48 3.44 6.42
CA TYR A 208 -4.11 2.32 7.11
C TYR A 208 -5.53 2.71 7.56
N SER A 209 -6.31 1.75 8.07
CA SER A 209 -7.68 1.94 8.55
C SER A 209 -8.58 2.60 7.48
N ASP A 210 -9.34 3.62 7.83
CA ASP A 210 -10.28 4.32 6.94
C ASP A 210 -9.63 4.92 5.71
N THR A 211 -8.42 5.45 5.85
CA THR A 211 -7.67 6.01 4.72
C THR A 211 -7.34 4.93 3.70
N HIS A 212 -6.96 3.74 4.16
CA HIS A 212 -6.72 2.59 3.29
C HIS A 212 -8.00 2.10 2.62
N ALA A 213 -9.09 1.94 3.38
CA ALA A 213 -10.37 1.47 2.84
C ALA A 213 -10.93 2.43 1.77
N ARG A 214 -10.86 3.75 2.01
CA ARG A 214 -11.22 4.76 1.00
C ARG A 214 -10.32 4.70 -0.23
N GLY A 215 -9.01 4.50 -0.03
CA GLY A 215 -8.05 4.36 -1.13
C GLY A 215 -8.34 3.14 -1.99
N LEU A 216 -8.63 1.98 -1.39
CA LEU A 216 -9.04 0.77 -2.09
C LEU A 216 -10.33 0.98 -2.89
N SER A 217 -11.37 1.56 -2.28
CA SER A 217 -12.62 1.84 -2.98
C SER A 217 -12.42 2.72 -4.22
N LYS A 218 -11.60 3.78 -4.13
CA LYS A 218 -11.27 4.63 -5.27
C LYS A 218 -10.45 3.88 -6.32
N PHE A 219 -9.50 3.06 -5.89
CA PHE A 219 -8.67 2.24 -6.75
C PHE A 219 -9.53 1.26 -7.58
N ASP A 220 -10.43 0.51 -6.93
CA ASP A 220 -11.31 -0.45 -7.59
C ASP A 220 -12.24 0.24 -8.60
N ARG A 221 -12.78 1.41 -8.24
CA ARG A 221 -13.64 2.21 -9.12
C ARG A 221 -12.89 2.75 -10.34
N VAL A 222 -11.65 3.19 -10.19
CA VAL A 222 -10.82 3.62 -11.33
C VAL A 222 -10.51 2.43 -12.24
N LEU A 223 -10.13 1.28 -11.67
CA LEU A 223 -9.81 0.10 -12.46
C LEU A 223 -11.02 -0.56 -13.12
N SER A 224 -12.23 -0.36 -12.60
CA SER A 224 -13.46 -0.86 -13.25
C SER A 224 -13.70 -0.24 -14.63
N ALA A 225 -13.09 0.92 -14.95
CA ALA A 225 -13.16 1.55 -16.26
C ALA A 225 -12.22 0.91 -17.30
N VAL A 226 -11.21 0.12 -16.88
CA VAL A 226 -10.19 -0.44 -17.79
C VAL A 226 -10.78 -1.21 -18.96
N PRO A 227 -11.78 -2.11 -18.80
CA PRO A 227 -12.34 -2.86 -19.93
C PRO A 227 -12.94 -1.95 -21.03
N MET A 228 -13.53 -0.82 -20.66
CA MET A 228 -14.09 0.16 -21.62
C MET A 228 -13.00 0.99 -22.28
N LEU A 229 -11.90 1.23 -21.58
CA LEU A 229 -10.78 2.06 -22.05
C LEU A 229 -9.76 1.29 -22.89
N GLN A 230 -9.68 -0.03 -22.74
CA GLN A 230 -8.68 -0.87 -23.40
C GLN A 230 -8.72 -0.79 -24.94
N PRO A 231 -9.88 -0.77 -25.62
CA PRO A 231 -9.93 -0.67 -27.09
C PRO A 231 -9.69 0.75 -27.62
N ARG A 232 -9.54 1.74 -26.76
CA ARG A 232 -9.44 3.15 -27.15
C ARG A 232 -7.98 3.61 -27.23
N GLU A 233 -7.65 4.40 -28.23
CA GLU A 233 -6.33 5.05 -28.36
C GLU A 233 -6.06 6.04 -27.22
N ASP A 234 -7.09 6.78 -26.76
CA ASP A 234 -7.03 7.74 -25.64
C ASP A 234 -7.26 7.12 -24.26
N GLY A 235 -7.35 5.77 -24.17
CA GLY A 235 -7.69 5.05 -22.94
C GLY A 235 -6.74 5.34 -21.78
N ALA A 236 -5.44 5.45 -22.05
CA ALA A 236 -4.43 5.81 -21.05
C ALA A 236 -4.68 7.21 -20.44
N ASP A 237 -5.01 8.19 -21.29
CA ASP A 237 -5.29 9.55 -20.83
C ASP A 237 -6.56 9.62 -19.98
N TRP A 238 -7.60 8.85 -20.34
CA TRP A 238 -8.80 8.75 -19.54
C TRP A 238 -8.53 8.09 -18.18
N LEU A 239 -7.78 7.01 -18.13
CA LEU A 239 -7.44 6.36 -16.85
C LEU A 239 -6.60 7.29 -15.96
N ARG A 240 -5.68 8.05 -16.55
CA ARG A 240 -4.90 9.08 -15.85
C ARG A 240 -5.81 10.16 -15.25
N ARG A 241 -6.78 10.67 -16.02
CA ARG A 241 -7.76 11.66 -15.54
C ARG A 241 -8.62 11.11 -14.41
N LEU A 242 -9.10 9.85 -14.50
CA LEU A 242 -9.85 9.19 -13.42
C LEU A 242 -9.00 9.10 -12.14
N ARG A 243 -7.74 8.70 -12.26
CA ARG A 243 -6.82 8.65 -11.13
C ARG A 243 -6.56 10.04 -10.53
N GLN A 244 -6.41 11.08 -11.34
CA GLN A 244 -6.25 12.45 -10.86
C GLN A 244 -7.51 12.95 -10.14
N ALA A 245 -8.69 12.74 -10.72
CA ALA A 245 -9.97 13.07 -10.06
C ALA A 245 -10.12 12.38 -8.69
N ALA A 246 -9.71 11.08 -8.60
CA ALA A 246 -9.71 10.35 -7.34
C ALA A 246 -8.74 10.91 -6.29
N LEU A 247 -7.66 11.59 -6.70
CA LEU A 247 -6.67 12.18 -5.80
C LEU A 247 -7.07 13.57 -5.29
N ILE A 248 -7.79 14.35 -6.09
CA ILE A 248 -8.18 15.73 -5.77
C ILE A 248 -9.23 15.78 -4.68
N ASP A 249 -10.18 14.86 -4.71
CA ASP A 249 -11.39 14.93 -3.89
C ASP A 249 -11.52 13.70 -2.97
N GLU A 250 -11.51 13.95 -1.66
CA GLU A 250 -11.71 12.88 -0.67
C GLU A 250 -13.13 12.32 -0.69
N SER A 251 -14.14 13.13 -1.03
CA SER A 251 -15.55 12.71 -1.09
C SER A 251 -15.84 11.76 -2.26
N GLY A 252 -15.03 11.82 -3.33
CA GLY A 252 -15.18 11.00 -4.53
C GLY A 252 -16.17 11.56 -5.56
N ILE A 253 -16.72 12.75 -5.36
CA ILE A 253 -17.67 13.39 -6.30
C ILE A 253 -17.01 13.66 -7.65
N ALA A 254 -15.75 14.14 -7.64
CA ALA A 254 -14.98 14.38 -8.86
C ALA A 254 -14.75 13.08 -9.64
N LEU A 255 -14.46 11.98 -8.95
CA LEU A 255 -14.33 10.67 -9.57
C LEU A 255 -15.65 10.17 -10.14
N ASP A 256 -16.77 10.37 -9.44
CA ASP A 256 -18.11 10.00 -9.92
C ASP A 256 -18.48 10.73 -11.22
N GLY A 257 -18.20 12.02 -11.30
CA GLY A 257 -18.41 12.82 -12.51
C GLY A 257 -17.55 12.31 -13.67
N ALA A 258 -16.27 12.05 -13.42
CA ALA A 258 -15.36 11.57 -14.44
C ALA A 258 -15.72 10.14 -14.94
N LEU A 259 -16.16 9.24 -14.05
CA LEU A 259 -16.64 7.89 -14.42
C LEU A 259 -17.92 7.94 -15.27
N LYS A 260 -18.85 8.85 -14.95
CA LYS A 260 -20.04 9.07 -15.79
C LYS A 260 -19.67 9.52 -17.18
N THR A 261 -18.69 10.42 -17.32
CA THR A 261 -18.20 10.85 -18.63
C THR A 261 -17.60 9.67 -19.41
N VAL A 262 -16.76 8.84 -18.77
CA VAL A 262 -16.19 7.64 -19.43
C VAL A 262 -17.28 6.66 -19.87
N ALA A 263 -18.36 6.51 -19.11
CA ALA A 263 -19.47 5.61 -19.48
C ALA A 263 -20.29 6.12 -20.68
N THR A 264 -20.11 7.36 -21.10
CA THR A 264 -20.79 7.95 -22.30
C THR A 264 -19.90 8.02 -23.55
N LEU A 265 -18.64 7.60 -23.45
CA LEU A 265 -17.67 7.52 -24.56
C LEU A 265 -17.94 6.32 -25.47
#